data_0084201279be3793b60f60f2162be0ed
#
_entry.id   0084201279be3793b60f60f2162be0ed
#
_cell.length_a   1.000
_cell.length_b   1.000
_cell.length_c   1.000
_cell.angle_alpha   90.00
_cell.angle_beta   90.00
_cell.angle_gamma   90.00
#
_symmetry.space_group_name_H-M   'P 1'
#
loop_
_entity.id
_entity.type
_entity.pdbx_description
1 polymer ?
#
loop_
_entity_poly.entity_id
_entity_poly.type
_entity_poly.pdbx_seq_one_letter_code
_entity_poly.pdbx_strand_id
1 'polypeptide(L)'
;SGASDAPSSASTAPSSAVPTSPAPAQTLSPGDFSSQEGYALSAAVKTAAQSSPSVTDVRVTPGDVNEIDITLAEGSTAQTAGDLLVSLRGSVAAEASACMPAESTTMLCRAEIHIDWQQQGVSMTLMDDPITFAGDEFPGSIANALQVATGMLGDGVEHVFVTSLNVEVRRSDGVAGIRTDPPTSGLTGAFSLMQVAQVGDLSVQLEMVPGSTALPLSLGEIASLAEKDWTILKVSAPNPELGTRVMLQGPTTDAATTSGLIQWAQRNCGSLAQISFGSDDASGNSSGRSVAYYCENGSLRVVSDGEPGQASNGPDEYDEELAQSLLDQAG
;
A
#
# COMPACT_ATOMS: atom_id res chain seq x y z
N SER A 1 -54.84 0.28 45.15
CA SER A 1 -54.58 1.59 44.50
C SER A 1 -53.09 1.69 44.22
N GLY A 2 -52.69 1.49 43.01
CA GLY A 2 -51.34 1.64 42.55
C GLY A 2 -51.34 1.67 41.02
N ALA A 3 -51.33 2.87 40.43
CA ALA A 3 -51.30 3.08 39.01
C ALA A 3 -49.90 2.77 38.50
N SER A 4 -49.83 1.98 37.45
CA SER A 4 -48.60 1.67 36.71
C SER A 4 -48.54 2.60 35.50
N ASP A 5 -47.62 3.54 35.50
CA ASP A 5 -47.30 4.38 34.37
C ASP A 5 -46.33 3.63 33.42
N ALA A 6 -46.79 3.38 32.21
CA ALA A 6 -45.95 2.84 31.12
C ALA A 6 -45.22 4.00 30.41
N PRO A 7 -43.92 3.85 30.06
CA PRO A 7 -43.24 4.86 29.28
C PRO A 7 -43.63 4.80 27.79
N SER A 8 -43.99 5.96 27.28
CA SER A 8 -44.35 6.23 25.89
C SER A 8 -43.10 6.08 24.99
N SER A 9 -43.15 5.14 24.04
CA SER A 9 -42.15 4.98 23.01
C SER A 9 -42.23 6.12 21.99
N ALA A 10 -41.26 7.01 22.04
CA ALA A 10 -41.08 8.02 20.98
C ALA A 10 -40.52 7.33 19.72
N SER A 11 -41.34 7.23 18.70
CA SER A 11 -40.96 6.83 17.34
C SER A 11 -40.14 7.94 16.70
N THR A 12 -38.82 7.74 16.54
CA THR A 12 -37.99 8.59 15.73
C THR A 12 -38.23 8.27 14.25
N ALA A 13 -38.85 9.19 13.54
CA ALA A 13 -39.00 9.14 12.09
C ALA A 13 -37.62 9.17 11.40
N PRO A 14 -37.43 8.42 10.30
CA PRO A 14 -36.18 8.49 9.56
C PRO A 14 -35.99 9.90 8.96
N SER A 15 -34.85 10.51 9.23
CA SER A 15 -34.41 11.78 8.63
C SER A 15 -34.31 11.58 7.12
N SER A 16 -35.18 12.24 6.38
CA SER A 16 -35.14 12.27 4.93
C SER A 16 -33.83 12.94 4.51
N ALA A 17 -32.92 12.17 3.89
CA ALA A 17 -31.73 12.70 3.27
C ALA A 17 -32.16 13.74 2.21
N VAL A 18 -31.75 14.98 2.41
CA VAL A 18 -31.92 16.04 1.41
C VAL A 18 -31.10 15.64 0.19
N PRO A 19 -31.68 15.58 -1.03
CA PRO A 19 -30.89 15.29 -2.22
C PRO A 19 -29.85 16.41 -2.39
N THR A 20 -28.59 16.07 -2.22
CA THR A 20 -27.46 16.96 -2.52
C THR A 20 -27.50 17.22 -4.02
N SER A 21 -27.72 18.47 -4.42
CA SER A 21 -27.57 18.89 -5.83
C SER A 21 -26.21 18.46 -6.33
N PRO A 22 -26.12 17.90 -7.54
CA PRO A 22 -24.83 17.53 -8.13
C PRO A 22 -23.92 18.76 -8.13
N ALA A 23 -22.68 18.58 -7.70
CA ALA A 23 -21.68 19.64 -7.74
C ALA A 23 -21.56 20.19 -9.17
N PRO A 24 -21.36 21.49 -9.36
CA PRO A 24 -21.22 22.06 -10.70
C PRO A 24 -20.05 21.39 -11.42
N ALA A 25 -20.25 21.07 -12.71
CA ALA A 25 -19.24 20.41 -13.53
C ALA A 25 -17.96 21.25 -13.54
N GLN A 26 -16.84 20.64 -13.13
CA GLN A 26 -15.53 21.30 -13.14
C GLN A 26 -15.12 21.67 -14.58
N THR A 27 -14.81 22.95 -14.79
CA THR A 27 -14.23 23.46 -16.05
C THR A 27 -12.71 23.49 -15.88
N LEU A 28 -11.98 22.83 -16.77
CA LEU A 28 -10.51 22.86 -16.78
C LEU A 28 -10.03 24.05 -17.61
N SER A 29 -9.00 24.75 -17.11
CA SER A 29 -8.33 25.82 -17.82
C SER A 29 -6.87 25.43 -18.12
N PRO A 30 -6.36 25.63 -19.36
CA PRO A 30 -4.96 25.29 -19.68
C PRO A 30 -3.94 26.00 -18.78
N GLY A 31 -4.28 27.20 -18.27
CA GLY A 31 -3.39 27.96 -17.38
C GLY A 31 -3.21 27.38 -15.98
N ASP A 32 -4.01 26.39 -15.59
CA ASP A 32 -3.91 25.73 -14.28
C ASP A 32 -2.87 24.59 -14.29
N PHE A 33 -2.39 24.19 -15.48
CA PHE A 33 -1.49 23.05 -15.66
C PHE A 33 -0.05 23.49 -15.89
N SER A 34 0.91 22.66 -15.45
CA SER A 34 2.34 22.89 -15.64
C SER A 34 2.79 22.76 -17.11
N SER A 35 2.02 22.05 -17.94
CA SER A 35 2.27 21.88 -19.37
C SER A 35 0.98 21.75 -20.17
N GLN A 36 1.08 22.04 -21.48
CA GLN A 36 -0.04 21.90 -22.40
C GLN A 36 -0.39 20.40 -22.60
N GLU A 37 0.60 19.53 -22.61
CA GLU A 37 0.44 18.08 -22.71
C GLU A 37 -0.31 17.53 -21.49
N GLY A 38 0.02 18.01 -20.28
CA GLY A 38 -0.67 17.64 -19.05
C GLY A 38 -2.14 18.06 -19.05
N TYR A 39 -2.44 19.26 -19.55
CA TYR A 39 -3.82 19.70 -19.76
C TYR A 39 -4.55 18.81 -20.76
N ALA A 40 -3.94 18.54 -21.94
CA ALA A 40 -4.55 17.75 -22.99
C ALA A 40 -4.87 16.32 -22.51
N LEU A 41 -3.92 15.66 -21.82
CA LEU A 41 -4.11 14.33 -21.26
C LEU A 41 -5.26 14.34 -20.22
N SER A 42 -5.23 15.27 -19.27
CA SER A 42 -6.24 15.34 -18.21
C SER A 42 -7.65 15.62 -18.77
N ALA A 43 -7.75 16.49 -19.76
CA ALA A 43 -9.02 16.78 -20.44
C ALA A 43 -9.54 15.58 -21.25
N ALA A 44 -8.65 14.84 -21.91
CA ALA A 44 -9.01 13.63 -22.64
C ALA A 44 -9.50 12.51 -21.70
N VAL A 45 -8.78 12.25 -20.60
CA VAL A 45 -9.20 11.29 -19.57
C VAL A 45 -10.56 11.67 -18.99
N LYS A 46 -10.75 12.95 -18.62
CA LYS A 46 -12.03 13.44 -18.09
C LYS A 46 -13.17 13.19 -19.06
N THR A 47 -12.99 13.57 -20.32
CA THR A 47 -14.01 13.41 -21.38
C THR A 47 -14.34 11.93 -21.60
N ALA A 48 -13.32 11.06 -21.71
CA ALA A 48 -13.51 9.64 -21.90
C ALA A 48 -14.21 8.98 -20.71
N ALA A 49 -13.81 9.32 -19.47
CA ALA A 49 -14.43 8.80 -18.25
C ALA A 49 -15.91 9.22 -18.15
N GLN A 50 -16.22 10.49 -18.40
CA GLN A 50 -17.60 10.99 -18.37
C GLN A 50 -18.52 10.37 -19.41
N SER A 51 -17.98 9.77 -20.46
CA SER A 51 -18.77 9.03 -21.45
C SER A 51 -19.20 7.63 -20.98
N SER A 52 -18.61 7.12 -19.91
CA SER A 52 -18.96 5.81 -19.34
C SER A 52 -20.19 5.90 -18.44
N PRO A 53 -21.21 5.03 -18.64
CA PRO A 53 -22.42 5.02 -17.81
C PRO A 53 -22.16 4.59 -16.35
N SER A 54 -21.02 3.97 -16.07
CA SER A 54 -20.64 3.55 -14.72
C SER A 54 -19.98 4.67 -13.91
N VAL A 55 -19.67 5.82 -14.50
CA VAL A 55 -19.00 6.94 -13.85
C VAL A 55 -20.03 7.96 -13.36
N THR A 56 -19.92 8.35 -12.10
CA THR A 56 -20.80 9.36 -11.47
C THR A 56 -20.13 10.71 -11.27
N ASP A 57 -18.82 10.74 -11.06
CA ASP A 57 -18.05 11.98 -10.91
C ASP A 57 -16.66 11.82 -11.50
N VAL A 58 -16.11 12.92 -12.02
CA VAL A 58 -14.71 13.03 -12.46
C VAL A 58 -14.16 14.38 -12.01
N ARG A 59 -13.13 14.34 -11.18
CA ARG A 59 -12.44 15.52 -10.69
C ARG A 59 -11.00 15.50 -11.14
N VAL A 60 -10.46 16.64 -11.54
CA VAL A 60 -9.06 16.82 -11.91
C VAL A 60 -8.44 17.85 -11.00
N THR A 61 -7.32 17.51 -10.39
CA THR A 61 -6.48 18.39 -9.58
C THR A 61 -5.15 18.61 -10.30
N PRO A 62 -4.95 19.79 -10.94
CA PRO A 62 -3.69 20.12 -11.57
C PRO A 62 -2.56 20.27 -10.54
N GLY A 63 -1.35 19.81 -10.90
CA GLY A 63 -0.17 19.87 -10.05
C GLY A 63 1.09 19.46 -10.80
N ASP A 64 2.17 19.17 -10.07
CA ASP A 64 3.38 18.55 -10.62
C ASP A 64 3.06 17.15 -11.16
N VAL A 65 2.15 16.47 -10.49
CA VAL A 65 1.42 15.29 -10.95
C VAL A 65 -0.04 15.70 -11.03
N ASN A 66 -0.67 15.55 -12.19
CA ASN A 66 -2.09 15.80 -12.33
C ASN A 66 -2.88 14.61 -11.78
N GLU A 67 -3.66 14.83 -10.73
CA GLU A 67 -4.50 13.77 -10.14
C GLU A 67 -5.89 13.78 -10.80
N ILE A 68 -6.37 12.63 -11.22
CA ILE A 68 -7.67 12.46 -11.89
C ILE A 68 -8.46 11.41 -11.12
N ASP A 69 -9.38 11.90 -10.28
CA ASP A 69 -10.24 11.07 -9.44
C ASP A 69 -11.54 10.77 -10.19
N ILE A 70 -11.85 9.51 -10.35
CA ILE A 70 -13.04 8.99 -11.04
C ILE A 70 -13.85 8.16 -10.04
N THR A 71 -15.07 8.55 -9.77
CA THR A 71 -15.98 7.82 -8.88
C THR A 71 -16.95 6.99 -9.71
N LEU A 72 -17.06 5.70 -9.40
CA LEU A 72 -18.02 4.81 -10.04
C LEU A 72 -19.36 4.79 -9.32
N ALA A 73 -20.40 4.40 -10.06
CA ALA A 73 -21.75 4.24 -9.53
C ALA A 73 -21.80 3.11 -8.48
N GLU A 74 -22.79 3.20 -7.59
CA GLU A 74 -23.10 2.14 -6.64
C GLU A 74 -23.35 0.81 -7.35
N GLY A 75 -22.81 -0.27 -6.78
CA GLY A 75 -22.88 -1.61 -7.37
C GLY A 75 -21.81 -1.90 -8.43
N SER A 76 -20.90 -0.96 -8.70
CA SER A 76 -19.72 -1.23 -9.53
C SER A 76 -18.80 -2.27 -8.87
N THR A 77 -18.08 -3.01 -9.70
CA THR A 77 -17.20 -4.11 -9.29
C THR A 77 -15.76 -3.83 -9.72
N ALA A 78 -14.82 -4.63 -9.22
CA ALA A 78 -13.44 -4.63 -9.69
C ALA A 78 -13.33 -4.83 -11.22
N GLN A 79 -14.21 -5.66 -11.81
CA GLN A 79 -14.26 -5.83 -13.26
C GLN A 79 -14.67 -4.53 -13.96
N THR A 80 -15.68 -3.82 -13.45
CA THR A 80 -16.12 -2.52 -13.99
C THR A 80 -14.96 -1.49 -13.97
N ALA A 81 -14.23 -1.42 -12.87
CA ALA A 81 -13.08 -0.51 -12.72
C ALA A 81 -11.95 -0.88 -13.70
N GLY A 82 -11.63 -2.17 -13.82
CA GLY A 82 -10.61 -2.66 -14.74
C GLY A 82 -10.94 -2.39 -16.21
N ASP A 83 -12.19 -2.67 -16.63
CA ASP A 83 -12.67 -2.43 -17.99
C ASP A 83 -12.64 -0.93 -18.34
N LEU A 84 -13.04 -0.09 -17.37
CA LEU A 84 -12.94 1.37 -17.56
C LEU A 84 -11.49 1.80 -17.75
N LEU A 85 -10.56 1.33 -16.90
CA LEU A 85 -9.16 1.71 -17.02
C LEU A 85 -8.55 1.32 -18.36
N VAL A 86 -8.81 0.08 -18.83
CA VAL A 86 -8.35 -0.39 -20.15
C VAL A 86 -8.92 0.49 -21.27
N SER A 87 -10.21 0.84 -21.20
CA SER A 87 -10.85 1.75 -22.15
C SER A 87 -10.24 3.14 -22.15
N LEU A 88 -9.98 3.70 -20.96
CA LEU A 88 -9.35 5.01 -20.81
C LEU A 88 -7.96 5.02 -21.45
N ARG A 89 -7.12 4.03 -21.13
CA ARG A 89 -5.77 3.94 -21.75
C ARG A 89 -5.81 3.89 -23.26
N GLY A 90 -6.72 3.13 -23.84
CA GLY A 90 -6.90 3.10 -25.28
C GLY A 90 -7.34 4.44 -25.85
N SER A 91 -8.23 5.14 -25.16
CA SER A 91 -8.78 6.44 -25.62
C SER A 91 -7.79 7.61 -25.54
N VAL A 92 -6.82 7.56 -24.62
CA VAL A 92 -5.86 8.66 -24.38
C VAL A 92 -4.42 8.32 -24.74
N ALA A 93 -4.21 7.26 -25.51
CA ALA A 93 -2.87 6.78 -25.85
C ALA A 93 -2.01 7.82 -26.57
N ALA A 94 -2.61 8.67 -27.42
CA ALA A 94 -1.91 9.73 -28.14
C ALA A 94 -1.44 10.83 -27.19
N GLU A 95 -2.30 11.27 -26.26
CA GLU A 95 -1.99 12.30 -25.25
C GLU A 95 -0.94 11.78 -24.26
N ALA A 96 -1.05 10.54 -23.82
CA ALA A 96 -0.06 9.90 -22.94
C ALA A 96 1.32 9.82 -23.62
N SER A 97 1.35 9.45 -24.91
CA SER A 97 2.61 9.43 -25.70
C SER A 97 3.21 10.84 -25.87
N ALA A 98 2.39 11.88 -25.96
CA ALA A 98 2.87 13.24 -26.04
C ALA A 98 3.56 13.71 -24.75
N CYS A 99 3.18 13.17 -23.59
CA CYS A 99 3.84 13.45 -22.31
C CYS A 99 5.27 12.87 -22.22
N MET A 100 5.57 11.80 -22.95
CA MET A 100 6.90 11.18 -23.02
C MET A 100 7.26 10.86 -24.48
N PRO A 101 7.70 11.86 -25.27
CA PRO A 101 8.07 11.66 -26.64
C PRO A 101 9.21 10.64 -26.76
N ALA A 102 9.15 9.79 -27.79
CA ALA A 102 10.11 8.70 -27.99
C ALA A 102 11.60 9.14 -28.09
N GLU A 103 11.85 10.37 -28.49
CA GLU A 103 13.20 10.94 -28.62
C GLU A 103 13.65 11.72 -27.36
N SER A 104 12.81 11.80 -26.32
CA SER A 104 13.07 12.55 -25.10
C SER A 104 13.30 11.63 -23.90
N THR A 105 14.32 11.93 -23.12
CA THR A 105 14.50 11.34 -21.77
C THR A 105 13.75 12.13 -20.70
N THR A 106 13.14 13.24 -21.07
CA THR A 106 12.43 14.14 -20.15
C THR A 106 10.92 13.97 -20.31
N MET A 107 10.26 13.64 -19.22
CA MET A 107 8.81 13.59 -19.13
C MET A 107 8.24 15.02 -19.11
N LEU A 108 7.32 15.34 -20.04
CA LEU A 108 6.69 16.67 -20.16
C LEU A 108 5.49 16.86 -19.25
N CYS A 109 4.87 15.76 -18.80
CA CYS A 109 3.79 15.77 -17.84
C CYS A 109 3.74 14.46 -17.04
N ARG A 110 3.11 14.53 -15.87
CA ARG A 110 2.83 13.37 -15.01
C ARG A 110 1.34 13.36 -14.71
N ALA A 111 0.75 12.19 -14.67
CA ALA A 111 -0.65 12.03 -14.31
C ALA A 111 -0.88 10.73 -13.55
N GLU A 112 -1.76 10.77 -12.56
CA GLU A 112 -2.27 9.61 -11.84
C GLU A 112 -3.79 9.55 -12.00
N ILE A 113 -4.31 8.40 -12.38
CA ILE A 113 -5.73 8.11 -12.48
C ILE A 113 -6.11 7.28 -11.26
N HIS A 114 -7.09 7.75 -10.49
CA HIS A 114 -7.67 7.04 -9.37
C HIS A 114 -9.12 6.69 -9.74
N ILE A 115 -9.48 5.41 -9.73
CA ILE A 115 -10.84 4.94 -9.94
C ILE A 115 -11.33 4.37 -8.62
N ASP A 116 -12.33 5.04 -8.02
CA ASP A 116 -12.87 4.72 -6.71
C ASP A 116 -14.26 4.09 -6.81
N TRP A 117 -14.48 3.01 -6.04
CA TRP A 117 -15.79 2.37 -5.89
C TRP A 117 -15.94 1.71 -4.52
N GLN A 118 -17.16 1.26 -4.24
CA GLN A 118 -17.46 0.45 -3.06
C GLN A 118 -17.79 -0.97 -3.49
N GLN A 119 -17.20 -1.97 -2.85
CA GLN A 119 -17.48 -3.37 -3.09
C GLN A 119 -17.56 -4.14 -1.77
N GLN A 120 -18.69 -4.78 -1.50
CA GLN A 120 -18.94 -5.51 -0.25
C GLN A 120 -18.71 -4.65 1.03
N GLY A 121 -19.00 -3.35 0.97
CA GLY A 121 -18.79 -2.41 2.07
C GLY A 121 -17.35 -1.94 2.24
N VAL A 122 -16.43 -2.36 1.38
CA VAL A 122 -15.01 -1.96 1.39
C VAL A 122 -14.76 -0.88 0.36
N SER A 123 -14.01 0.14 0.72
CA SER A 123 -13.53 1.17 -0.21
C SER A 123 -12.42 0.61 -1.08
N MET A 124 -12.55 0.76 -2.38
CA MET A 124 -11.60 0.26 -3.39
C MET A 124 -11.08 1.42 -4.22
N THR A 125 -9.79 1.47 -4.47
CA THR A 125 -9.15 2.43 -5.38
C THR A 125 -8.22 1.69 -6.34
N LEU A 126 -8.46 1.84 -7.63
CA LEU A 126 -7.54 1.40 -8.69
C LEU A 126 -6.73 2.60 -9.14
N MET A 127 -5.41 2.54 -8.98
CA MET A 127 -4.48 3.60 -9.34
C MET A 127 -3.71 3.22 -10.60
N ASP A 128 -3.51 4.18 -11.48
CA ASP A 128 -2.75 4.02 -12.71
C ASP A 128 -1.98 5.27 -13.10
N ASP A 129 -0.80 5.05 -13.66
CA ASP A 129 -0.03 6.07 -14.37
C ASP A 129 -0.04 5.70 -15.86
N PRO A 130 -0.84 6.38 -16.69
CA PRO A 130 -1.01 6.04 -18.10
C PRO A 130 0.24 6.33 -18.95
N ILE A 131 1.24 7.03 -18.41
CA ILE A 131 2.47 7.41 -19.09
C ILE A 131 3.56 6.38 -18.85
N THR A 132 3.77 6.00 -17.58
CA THR A 132 4.91 5.15 -17.15
C THR A 132 4.65 3.66 -17.39
N PHE A 133 3.40 3.20 -17.26
CA PHE A 133 3.03 1.78 -17.37
C PHE A 133 2.38 1.42 -18.72
N ALA A 134 2.85 2.04 -19.82
CA ALA A 134 2.38 1.73 -21.15
C ALA A 134 3.03 0.43 -21.65
N GLY A 135 2.34 -0.70 -21.60
CA GLY A 135 2.82 -1.99 -22.14
C GLY A 135 1.69 -2.94 -22.50
N ASP A 136 1.98 -3.88 -23.41
CA ASP A 136 1.02 -4.87 -23.90
C ASP A 136 0.55 -5.85 -22.78
N GLU A 137 1.35 -6.01 -21.73
CA GLU A 137 1.03 -6.88 -20.58
C GLU A 137 0.11 -6.20 -19.55
N PHE A 138 -0.09 -4.90 -19.64
CA PHE A 138 -0.83 -4.12 -18.67
C PHE A 138 -2.25 -4.65 -18.35
N PRO A 139 -3.11 -4.99 -19.34
CA PRO A 139 -4.45 -5.50 -19.03
C PRO A 139 -4.42 -6.79 -18.21
N GLY A 140 -3.49 -7.69 -18.47
CA GLY A 140 -3.31 -8.93 -17.72
C GLY A 140 -2.84 -8.67 -16.28
N SER A 141 -1.91 -7.75 -16.09
CA SER A 141 -1.42 -7.35 -14.76
C SER A 141 -2.53 -6.73 -13.90
N ILE A 142 -3.35 -5.85 -14.48
CA ILE A 142 -4.49 -5.26 -13.78
C ILE A 142 -5.55 -6.33 -13.43
N ALA A 143 -5.87 -7.23 -14.34
CA ALA A 143 -6.85 -8.30 -14.08
C ALA A 143 -6.39 -9.20 -12.92
N ASN A 144 -5.11 -9.58 -12.88
CA ASN A 144 -4.53 -10.36 -11.79
C ASN A 144 -4.57 -9.59 -10.47
N ALA A 145 -4.18 -8.32 -10.45
CA ALA A 145 -4.20 -7.49 -9.26
C ALA A 145 -5.62 -7.33 -8.70
N LEU A 146 -6.61 -7.08 -9.55
CA LEU A 146 -8.02 -6.97 -9.17
C LEU A 146 -8.59 -8.30 -8.65
N GLN A 147 -8.17 -9.44 -9.22
CA GLN A 147 -8.55 -10.75 -8.72
C GLN A 147 -8.03 -10.99 -7.30
N VAL A 148 -6.76 -10.68 -7.03
CA VAL A 148 -6.18 -10.77 -5.68
C VAL A 148 -6.89 -9.82 -4.73
N ALA A 149 -7.08 -8.55 -5.12
CA ALA A 149 -7.78 -7.54 -4.33
C ALA A 149 -9.19 -8.02 -3.92
N THR A 150 -9.96 -8.56 -4.87
CA THR A 150 -11.29 -9.10 -4.62
C THR A 150 -11.25 -10.29 -3.65
N GLY A 151 -10.25 -11.16 -3.76
CA GLY A 151 -10.05 -12.29 -2.86
C GLY A 151 -9.65 -11.90 -1.43
N MET A 152 -9.22 -10.65 -1.23
CA MET A 152 -8.85 -10.11 0.09
C MET A 152 -10.01 -9.41 0.80
N LEU A 153 -11.14 -9.16 0.13
CA LEU A 153 -12.31 -8.54 0.74
C LEU A 153 -12.87 -9.40 1.87
N GLY A 154 -13.46 -8.75 2.86
CA GLY A 154 -14.08 -9.41 4.02
C GLY A 154 -14.08 -8.51 5.26
N ASP A 155 -14.51 -9.09 6.38
CA ASP A 155 -14.59 -8.38 7.66
C ASP A 155 -13.24 -7.79 8.05
N GLY A 156 -13.27 -6.59 8.62
CA GLY A 156 -12.09 -5.86 9.07
C GLY A 156 -11.26 -5.21 7.96
N VAL A 157 -11.61 -5.37 6.68
CA VAL A 157 -10.98 -4.64 5.59
C VAL A 157 -11.68 -3.29 5.41
N GLU A 158 -10.93 -2.20 5.46
CA GLU A 158 -11.45 -0.84 5.28
C GLU A 158 -11.23 -0.32 3.86
N HIS A 159 -10.04 -0.56 3.33
CA HIS A 159 -9.64 -0.03 2.04
C HIS A 159 -8.72 -1.01 1.32
N VAL A 160 -8.86 -1.07 -0.01
CA VAL A 160 -7.95 -1.80 -0.88
C VAL A 160 -7.48 -0.89 -2.01
N PHE A 161 -6.17 -0.69 -2.09
CA PHE A 161 -5.50 0.01 -3.20
C PHE A 161 -4.95 -1.01 -4.17
N VAL A 162 -5.17 -0.78 -5.45
CA VAL A 162 -4.74 -1.68 -6.53
C VAL A 162 -3.94 -0.88 -7.56
N THR A 163 -2.76 -1.37 -7.90
CA THR A 163 -1.99 -0.95 -9.07
C THR A 163 -1.65 -2.16 -9.93
N SER A 164 -1.03 -1.98 -11.08
CA SER A 164 -0.52 -3.09 -11.89
C SER A 164 0.59 -3.90 -11.20
N LEU A 165 1.26 -3.33 -10.19
CA LEU A 165 2.42 -3.92 -9.52
C LEU A 165 2.15 -4.32 -8.07
N ASN A 166 1.08 -3.80 -7.45
CA ASN A 166 0.85 -3.95 -6.01
C ASN A 166 -0.63 -3.94 -5.67
N VAL A 167 -1.00 -4.72 -4.66
CA VAL A 167 -2.27 -4.59 -3.91
C VAL A 167 -1.95 -4.31 -2.46
N GLU A 168 -2.47 -3.20 -1.93
CA GLU A 168 -2.39 -2.85 -0.52
C GLU A 168 -3.77 -2.99 0.13
N VAL A 169 -3.84 -3.75 1.22
CA VAL A 169 -5.07 -4.00 1.99
C VAL A 169 -4.93 -3.38 3.37
N ARG A 170 -5.73 -2.37 3.66
CA ARG A 170 -5.78 -1.73 5.00
C ARG A 170 -6.87 -2.35 5.84
N ARG A 171 -6.54 -2.64 7.10
CA ARG A 171 -7.40 -3.34 8.05
C ARG A 171 -7.64 -2.54 9.31
N SER A 172 -8.89 -2.58 9.81
CA SER A 172 -9.30 -1.98 11.08
C SER A 172 -9.31 -2.98 12.24
N ASP A 173 -9.27 -4.27 11.96
CA ASP A 173 -9.32 -5.34 12.96
C ASP A 173 -7.94 -5.69 13.57
N GLY A 174 -6.95 -4.85 13.31
CA GLY A 174 -5.61 -4.95 13.85
C GLY A 174 -4.80 -6.12 13.26
N VAL A 175 -3.70 -6.45 13.94
CA VAL A 175 -2.73 -7.47 13.47
C VAL A 175 -3.37 -8.86 13.34
N ALA A 176 -4.34 -9.19 14.20
CA ALA A 176 -5.03 -10.48 14.17
C ALA A 176 -5.81 -10.72 12.86
N GLY A 177 -6.22 -9.65 12.18
CA GLY A 177 -6.88 -9.73 10.89
C GLY A 177 -5.95 -9.97 9.70
N ILE A 178 -4.65 -9.73 9.83
CA ILE A 178 -3.68 -9.96 8.76
C ILE A 178 -3.61 -11.45 8.42
N ARG A 179 -3.88 -11.78 7.17
CA ARG A 179 -3.77 -13.16 6.67
C ARG A 179 -2.31 -13.50 6.41
N THR A 180 -1.82 -14.54 7.07
CA THR A 180 -0.42 -14.98 6.98
C THR A 180 -0.17 -16.03 5.90
N ASP A 181 -1.24 -16.59 5.32
CA ASP A 181 -1.18 -17.48 4.16
C ASP A 181 -1.28 -16.69 2.84
N PRO A 182 -0.57 -17.11 1.78
CA PRO A 182 -0.71 -16.52 0.45
C PRO A 182 -2.14 -16.65 -0.08
N PRO A 183 -2.61 -15.72 -0.93
CA PRO A 183 -3.93 -15.83 -1.54
C PRO A 183 -4.00 -17.08 -2.44
N THR A 184 -5.18 -17.73 -2.46
CA THR A 184 -5.41 -18.95 -3.25
C THR A 184 -5.27 -18.73 -4.76
N SER A 185 -5.53 -17.50 -5.24
CA SER A 185 -5.31 -17.10 -6.63
C SER A 185 -3.83 -17.06 -7.03
N GLY A 186 -2.92 -17.11 -6.02
CA GLY A 186 -1.49 -16.92 -6.21
C GLY A 186 -1.11 -15.49 -6.60
N LEU A 187 0.19 -15.20 -6.51
CA LEU A 187 0.77 -13.95 -6.99
C LEU A 187 1.61 -14.26 -8.23
N THR A 188 1.53 -13.43 -9.27
CA THR A 188 2.22 -13.64 -10.54
C THR A 188 3.02 -12.41 -10.98
N GLY A 189 4.15 -12.63 -11.67
CA GLY A 189 5.00 -11.56 -12.16
C GLY A 189 5.67 -10.74 -11.06
N ALA A 190 5.84 -9.45 -11.29
CA ALA A 190 6.43 -8.50 -10.32
C ALA A 190 5.41 -7.99 -9.28
N PHE A 191 4.31 -8.69 -9.13
CA PHE A 191 3.19 -8.30 -8.28
C PHE A 191 3.48 -8.54 -6.80
N SER A 192 3.11 -7.59 -5.93
CA SER A 192 3.18 -7.74 -4.47
C SER A 192 1.82 -7.49 -3.81
N LEU A 193 1.57 -8.22 -2.73
CA LEU A 193 0.44 -8.00 -1.83
C LEU A 193 0.97 -7.50 -0.49
N MET A 194 0.50 -6.35 -0.07
CA MET A 194 0.80 -5.78 1.25
C MET A 194 -0.47 -5.68 2.07
N GLN A 195 -0.48 -6.23 3.27
CA GLN A 195 -1.53 -6.03 4.25
C GLN A 195 -1.02 -5.11 5.35
N VAL A 196 -1.81 -4.11 5.72
CA VAL A 196 -1.44 -3.08 6.70
C VAL A 196 -2.48 -3.02 7.81
N ALA A 197 -2.03 -3.05 9.04
CA ALA A 197 -2.85 -2.83 10.24
C ALA A 197 -2.16 -1.84 11.19
N GLN A 198 -2.93 -1.14 12.01
CA GLN A 198 -2.40 -0.22 13.01
C GLN A 198 -2.52 -0.83 14.41
N VAL A 199 -1.50 -0.63 15.25
CA VAL A 199 -1.50 -0.95 16.68
C VAL A 199 -0.94 0.27 17.42
N GLY A 200 -1.80 1.11 17.96
CA GLY A 200 -1.37 2.43 18.43
C GLY A 200 -0.75 3.24 17.30
N ASP A 201 0.48 3.69 17.50
CA ASP A 201 1.23 4.44 16.49
C ASP A 201 2.05 3.54 15.56
N LEU A 202 2.11 2.23 15.81
CA LEU A 202 2.84 1.26 15.00
C LEU A 202 2.03 0.83 13.78
N SER A 203 2.57 1.04 12.58
CA SER A 203 2.08 0.46 11.32
C SER A 203 2.70 -0.93 11.13
N VAL A 204 1.88 -1.97 11.18
CA VAL A 204 2.29 -3.37 10.94
C VAL A 204 1.96 -3.75 9.51
N GLN A 205 2.97 -4.16 8.76
CA GLN A 205 2.88 -4.44 7.33
C GLN A 205 3.37 -5.86 7.05
N LEU A 206 2.55 -6.67 6.38
CA LEU A 206 2.95 -7.98 5.85
C LEU A 206 3.00 -7.91 4.32
N GLU A 207 4.16 -8.13 3.76
CA GLU A 207 4.39 -8.18 2.31
C GLU A 207 4.53 -9.63 1.84
N MET A 208 3.83 -9.95 0.77
CA MET A 208 3.94 -11.21 0.03
C MET A 208 4.28 -10.92 -1.42
N VAL A 209 5.21 -11.68 -2.00
CA VAL A 209 5.62 -11.60 -3.40
C VAL A 209 5.40 -12.96 -4.08
N PRO A 210 5.52 -13.08 -5.40
CA PRO A 210 5.45 -14.37 -6.08
C PRO A 210 6.36 -15.43 -5.45
N GLY A 211 5.81 -16.60 -5.19
CA GLY A 211 6.52 -17.69 -4.52
C GLY A 211 6.52 -17.61 -2.98
N SER A 212 5.93 -16.58 -2.37
CA SER A 212 5.79 -16.54 -0.91
C SER A 212 4.98 -17.72 -0.38
N THR A 213 5.41 -18.23 0.77
CA THR A 213 4.70 -19.25 1.54
C THR A 213 4.12 -18.64 2.82
N ALA A 214 3.38 -19.44 3.59
CA ALA A 214 2.82 -19.00 4.87
C ALA A 214 3.91 -18.45 5.81
N LEU A 215 3.61 -17.35 6.49
CA LEU A 215 4.54 -16.76 7.46
C LEU A 215 4.71 -17.68 8.67
N PRO A 216 5.93 -18.13 8.98
CA PRO A 216 6.18 -19.05 10.11
C PRO A 216 6.31 -18.33 11.46
N LEU A 217 6.17 -17.01 11.50
CA LEU A 217 6.35 -16.17 12.68
C LEU A 217 5.01 -15.57 13.15
N SER A 218 4.90 -15.30 14.45
CA SER A 218 3.75 -14.59 15.02
C SER A 218 3.89 -13.08 14.87
N LEU A 219 3.10 -12.48 13.98
CA LEU A 219 3.03 -11.02 13.83
C LEU A 219 2.60 -10.33 15.13
N GLY A 220 1.67 -10.92 15.88
CA GLY A 220 1.20 -10.36 17.14
C GLY A 220 2.30 -10.29 18.20
N GLU A 221 3.17 -11.29 18.26
CA GLU A 221 4.32 -11.29 19.17
C GLU A 221 5.31 -10.18 18.82
N ILE A 222 5.69 -10.07 17.55
CA ILE A 222 6.62 -9.03 17.11
C ILE A 222 6.02 -7.63 17.32
N ALA A 223 4.74 -7.45 16.95
CA ALA A 223 4.05 -6.18 17.12
C ALA A 223 4.01 -5.74 18.59
N SER A 224 3.73 -6.67 19.52
CA SER A 224 3.73 -6.37 20.95
C SER A 224 5.10 -5.95 21.50
N LEU A 225 6.19 -6.45 20.90
CA LEU A 225 7.54 -6.04 21.27
C LEU A 225 7.91 -4.67 20.66
N ALA A 226 7.29 -4.32 19.53
CA ALA A 226 7.63 -3.13 18.74
C ALA A 226 6.74 -1.91 19.05
N GLU A 227 5.49 -2.10 19.50
CA GLU A 227 4.45 -1.07 19.52
C GLU A 227 4.82 0.19 20.31
N LYS A 228 5.71 0.08 21.29
CA LYS A 228 6.06 1.18 22.18
C LYS A 228 7.11 2.13 21.58
N ASP A 229 8.05 1.57 20.83
CA ASP A 229 9.30 2.27 20.46
C ASP A 229 9.48 2.43 18.94
N TRP A 230 8.61 1.78 18.14
CA TRP A 230 8.72 1.73 16.68
C TRP A 230 7.45 2.28 16.01
N THR A 231 7.61 2.85 14.81
CA THR A 231 6.51 3.41 14.00
C THR A 231 6.12 2.50 12.83
N ILE A 232 7.07 1.72 12.31
CA ILE A 232 6.83 0.77 11.23
C ILE A 232 7.44 -0.58 11.60
N LEU A 233 6.64 -1.63 11.45
CA LEU A 233 7.06 -3.02 11.43
C LEU A 233 6.67 -3.59 10.07
N LYS A 234 7.65 -3.83 9.21
CA LYS A 234 7.44 -4.51 7.93
C LYS A 234 7.99 -5.94 8.00
N VAL A 235 7.16 -6.91 7.66
CA VAL A 235 7.53 -8.32 7.57
C VAL A 235 7.32 -8.77 6.14
N SER A 236 8.34 -9.36 5.53
CA SER A 236 8.24 -10.02 4.23
C SER A 236 8.10 -11.53 4.45
N ALA A 237 7.01 -12.11 3.94
CA ALA A 237 6.78 -13.54 4.01
C ALA A 237 7.90 -14.32 3.28
N PRO A 238 8.22 -15.54 3.72
CA PRO A 238 9.32 -16.30 3.13
C PRO A 238 9.02 -16.63 1.66
N ASN A 239 10.01 -16.44 0.82
CA ASN A 239 10.03 -16.85 -0.57
C ASN A 239 11.32 -17.65 -0.84
N PRO A 240 11.43 -18.39 -1.97
CA PRO A 240 12.56 -19.28 -2.22
C PRO A 240 13.94 -18.60 -2.23
N GLU A 241 13.98 -17.28 -2.50
CA GLU A 241 15.24 -16.55 -2.66
C GLU A 241 15.68 -15.88 -1.36
N LEU A 242 14.75 -15.35 -0.56
CA LEU A 242 15.06 -14.38 0.47
C LEU A 242 14.75 -14.82 1.90
N GLY A 243 13.92 -15.86 2.08
CA GLY A 243 13.43 -16.23 3.41
C GLY A 243 12.55 -15.16 4.06
N THR A 244 12.29 -15.30 5.36
CA THR A 244 11.50 -14.34 6.13
C THR A 244 12.37 -13.18 6.59
N ARG A 245 11.92 -11.95 6.34
CA ARG A 245 12.63 -10.73 6.75
C ARG A 245 11.75 -9.87 7.62
N VAL A 246 12.33 -9.26 8.63
CA VAL A 246 11.69 -8.29 9.53
C VAL A 246 12.47 -6.99 9.49
N MET A 247 11.78 -5.89 9.25
CA MET A 247 12.36 -4.54 9.27
C MET A 247 11.54 -3.68 10.24
N LEU A 248 12.24 -2.98 11.10
CA LEU A 248 11.65 -1.99 12.00
C LEU A 248 12.23 -0.61 11.70
N GLN A 249 11.38 0.40 11.71
CA GLN A 249 11.75 1.79 11.57
C GLN A 249 11.11 2.61 12.69
N GLY A 250 11.88 3.50 13.30
CA GLY A 250 11.44 4.31 14.41
C GLY A 250 12.38 5.48 14.69
N PRO A 251 12.08 6.28 15.72
CA PRO A 251 12.87 7.50 16.03
C PRO A 251 14.26 7.19 16.55
N THR A 252 14.48 6.01 17.17
CA THR A 252 15.74 5.70 17.84
C THR A 252 16.11 4.23 17.67
N THR A 253 17.39 3.98 17.37
CA THR A 253 17.99 2.63 17.35
C THR A 253 19.07 2.57 18.42
N ASP A 254 18.73 2.03 19.59
CA ASP A 254 19.62 1.84 20.73
C ASP A 254 19.32 0.53 21.49
N ALA A 255 20.06 0.24 22.55
CA ALA A 255 19.88 -0.99 23.32
C ALA A 255 18.51 -1.07 24.02
N ALA A 256 17.92 0.04 24.44
CA ALA A 256 16.65 0.06 25.13
C ALA A 256 15.50 -0.34 24.18
N THR A 257 15.56 0.11 22.92
CA THR A 257 14.55 -0.14 21.90
C THR A 257 14.73 -1.47 21.17
N THR A 258 15.97 -2.01 21.08
CA THR A 258 16.28 -3.18 20.24
C THR A 258 16.47 -4.49 21.01
N SER A 259 16.88 -4.47 22.29
CA SER A 259 17.30 -5.69 23.02
C SER A 259 16.22 -6.79 23.00
N GLY A 260 14.96 -6.47 23.29
CA GLY A 260 13.86 -7.44 23.29
C GLY A 260 13.65 -8.08 21.93
N LEU A 261 13.78 -7.29 20.87
CA LEU A 261 13.59 -7.74 19.48
C LEU A 261 14.80 -8.56 19.00
N ILE A 262 16.03 -8.20 19.39
CA ILE A 262 17.24 -8.99 19.11
C ILE A 262 17.14 -10.36 19.80
N GLN A 263 16.73 -10.42 21.06
CA GLN A 263 16.50 -11.68 21.78
C GLN A 263 15.39 -12.52 21.13
N TRP A 264 14.30 -11.87 20.71
CA TRP A 264 13.24 -12.54 19.97
C TRP A 264 13.77 -13.12 18.64
N ALA A 265 14.54 -12.35 17.87
CA ALA A 265 15.13 -12.77 16.61
C ALA A 265 16.08 -13.95 16.81
N GLN A 266 16.90 -13.93 17.86
CA GLN A 266 17.81 -15.03 18.21
C GLN A 266 17.04 -16.33 18.47
N ARG A 267 15.91 -16.29 19.18
CA ARG A 267 15.06 -17.47 19.42
C ARG A 267 14.37 -17.97 18.16
N ASN A 268 14.15 -17.11 17.18
CA ASN A 268 13.41 -17.41 15.95
C ASN A 268 14.30 -17.60 14.71
N CYS A 269 15.62 -17.68 14.88
CA CYS A 269 16.56 -17.84 13.76
C CYS A 269 16.32 -19.10 12.90
N GLY A 270 15.55 -20.10 13.36
CA GLY A 270 15.13 -21.22 12.55
C GLY A 270 14.08 -20.89 11.47
N SER A 271 13.36 -19.78 11.64
CA SER A 271 12.28 -19.34 10.76
C SER A 271 12.50 -17.92 10.20
N LEU A 272 13.47 -17.21 10.73
CA LEU A 272 13.85 -15.84 10.36
C LEU A 272 15.15 -15.87 9.57
N ALA A 273 15.21 -15.16 8.43
CA ALA A 273 16.42 -14.99 7.65
C ALA A 273 17.17 -13.71 8.04
N GLN A 274 16.44 -12.61 8.29
CA GLN A 274 17.03 -11.31 8.57
C GLN A 274 16.12 -10.47 9.45
N ILE A 275 16.73 -9.70 10.37
CA ILE A 275 16.09 -8.58 11.05
C ILE A 275 16.93 -7.33 10.89
N SER A 276 16.28 -6.18 10.64
CA SER A 276 16.94 -4.89 10.53
C SER A 276 16.19 -3.82 11.31
N PHE A 277 16.95 -2.84 11.80
CA PHE A 277 16.45 -1.70 12.54
C PHE A 277 16.99 -0.43 11.91
N GLY A 278 16.11 0.52 11.62
CA GLY A 278 16.46 1.84 11.11
C GLY A 278 15.89 2.94 11.99
N SER A 279 16.63 4.02 12.17
CA SER A 279 16.11 5.24 12.79
C SER A 279 16.02 6.35 11.75
N ASP A 280 14.95 7.15 11.85
CA ASP A 280 14.83 8.37 11.07
C ASP A 280 15.80 9.43 11.61
N ASP A 281 16.31 10.29 10.72
CA ASP A 281 16.98 11.50 11.17
C ASP A 281 15.96 12.51 11.73
N ALA A 282 16.44 13.57 12.35
CA ALA A 282 15.61 14.63 12.92
C ALA A 282 14.72 15.35 11.87
N SER A 283 14.93 15.08 10.58
CA SER A 283 14.16 15.62 9.45
C SER A 283 13.13 14.62 8.92
N GLY A 284 13.04 13.41 9.51
CA GLY A 284 12.16 12.32 9.05
C GLY A 284 12.67 11.61 7.78
N ASN A 285 13.94 11.80 7.40
CA ASN A 285 14.56 11.05 6.32
C ASN A 285 15.21 9.78 6.88
N SER A 286 15.20 8.71 6.12
CA SER A 286 15.80 7.40 6.49
C SER A 286 17.35 7.38 6.49
N SER A 287 17.99 8.54 6.64
CA SER A 287 19.44 8.71 6.74
C SER A 287 20.01 8.53 8.16
N GLY A 288 19.17 8.07 9.09
CA GLY A 288 19.59 7.70 10.43
C GLY A 288 20.42 6.41 10.48
N ARG A 289 20.84 6.03 11.67
CA ARG A 289 21.61 4.79 11.86
C ARG A 289 20.74 3.57 11.59
N SER A 290 21.29 2.67 10.80
CA SER A 290 20.67 1.38 10.49
C SER A 290 21.59 0.24 10.83
N VAL A 291 21.02 -0.82 11.40
CA VAL A 291 21.72 -2.05 11.75
C VAL A 291 20.93 -3.25 11.24
N ALA A 292 21.62 -4.33 10.88
CA ALA A 292 20.97 -5.55 10.42
C ALA A 292 21.73 -6.80 10.89
N TYR A 293 20.97 -7.87 11.02
CA TYR A 293 21.47 -9.18 11.42
C TYR A 293 20.91 -10.26 10.52
N TYR A 294 21.76 -11.18 10.05
CA TYR A 294 21.34 -12.42 9.43
C TYR A 294 21.24 -13.53 10.48
N CYS A 295 20.29 -14.43 10.28
CA CYS A 295 20.24 -15.69 10.98
C CYS A 295 21.08 -16.74 10.22
N GLU A 296 22.21 -17.11 10.78
CA GLU A 296 23.10 -18.14 10.26
C GLU A 296 23.36 -19.22 11.31
N ASN A 297 23.15 -20.47 10.94
CA ASN A 297 23.40 -21.63 11.82
C ASN A 297 22.69 -21.53 13.19
N GLY A 298 21.51 -20.92 13.22
CA GLY A 298 20.71 -20.74 14.44
C GLY A 298 21.15 -19.57 15.34
N SER A 299 22.02 -18.70 14.86
CA SER A 299 22.52 -17.53 15.59
C SER A 299 22.47 -16.27 14.75
N LEU A 300 22.34 -15.12 15.41
CA LEU A 300 22.43 -13.82 14.75
C LEU A 300 23.89 -13.48 14.44
N ARG A 301 24.10 -12.99 13.24
CA ARG A 301 25.36 -12.43 12.75
C ARG A 301 25.12 -11.01 12.23
N VAL A 302 26.00 -10.09 12.59
CA VAL A 302 25.97 -8.71 12.05
C VAL A 302 26.13 -8.73 10.53
N VAL A 303 25.32 -7.94 9.83
CA VAL A 303 25.44 -7.74 8.38
C VAL A 303 26.50 -6.70 8.12
N SER A 304 27.47 -7.01 7.25
CA SER A 304 28.51 -6.08 6.79
C SER A 304 28.07 -5.34 5.54
N ASP A 305 28.61 -4.12 5.38
CA ASP A 305 28.37 -3.32 4.19
C ASP A 305 28.79 -4.06 2.92
N GLY A 306 27.95 -3.96 1.88
CA GLY A 306 28.21 -4.59 0.56
C GLY A 306 27.98 -6.08 0.48
N GLU A 307 27.41 -6.73 1.51
CA GLU A 307 27.04 -8.15 1.43
C GLU A 307 25.94 -8.38 0.38
N PRO A 308 26.03 -9.50 -0.41
CA PRO A 308 24.99 -9.87 -1.35
C PRO A 308 23.65 -10.12 -0.65
N GLY A 309 22.55 -9.65 -1.22
CA GLY A 309 21.20 -9.86 -0.69
C GLY A 309 20.69 -8.74 0.21
N GLN A 310 21.38 -7.62 0.31
CA GLN A 310 20.78 -6.39 0.82
C GLN A 310 19.59 -6.02 -0.07
N ALA A 311 18.42 -5.85 0.55
CA ALA A 311 17.22 -5.48 -0.20
C ALA A 311 17.47 -4.12 -0.87
N SER A 312 17.05 -3.99 -2.12
CA SER A 312 17.17 -2.77 -2.93
C SER A 312 16.48 -1.53 -2.34
N ASN A 313 15.81 -1.67 -1.21
CA ASN A 313 15.10 -0.61 -0.46
C ASN A 313 15.61 -0.47 0.98
N GLY A 314 16.75 -1.06 1.32
CA GLY A 314 17.42 -0.83 2.60
C GLY A 314 18.32 0.41 2.55
N PRO A 315 18.77 0.93 3.70
CA PRO A 315 19.78 1.97 3.73
C PRO A 315 21.06 1.46 3.04
N ASP A 316 21.74 2.37 2.33
CA ASP A 316 22.94 2.03 1.57
C ASP A 316 24.12 1.63 2.46
N GLU A 317 24.05 1.96 3.77
CA GLU A 317 25.11 1.69 4.75
C GLU A 317 24.51 1.18 6.08
N TYR A 318 25.09 0.10 6.62
CA TYR A 318 24.81 -0.38 7.96
C TYR A 318 25.95 -0.01 8.92
N ASP A 319 25.58 0.39 10.14
CA ASP A 319 26.52 0.66 11.23
C ASP A 319 26.91 -0.66 11.92
N GLU A 320 27.97 -1.32 11.42
CA GLU A 320 28.43 -2.63 11.92
C GLU A 320 28.90 -2.56 13.38
N GLU A 321 29.55 -1.43 13.78
CA GLU A 321 30.04 -1.25 15.15
C GLU A 321 28.87 -1.12 16.14
N LEU A 322 27.85 -0.33 15.78
CA LEU A 322 26.64 -0.23 16.56
C LEU A 322 25.91 -1.58 16.61
N ALA A 323 25.80 -2.29 15.48
CA ALA A 323 25.14 -3.59 15.42
C ALA A 323 25.80 -4.61 16.36
N GLN A 324 27.14 -4.69 16.36
CA GLN A 324 27.86 -5.56 17.27
C GLN A 324 27.65 -5.19 18.74
N SER A 325 27.72 -3.89 19.04
CA SER A 325 27.45 -3.38 20.39
C SER A 325 26.07 -3.73 20.91
N LEU A 326 25.03 -3.58 20.06
CA LEU A 326 23.65 -3.91 20.43
C LEU A 326 23.46 -5.43 20.62
N LEU A 327 24.09 -6.24 19.79
CA LEU A 327 24.05 -7.69 19.92
C LEU A 327 24.70 -8.17 21.23
N ASP A 328 25.87 -7.62 21.58
CA ASP A 328 26.58 -7.93 22.83
C ASP A 328 25.78 -7.50 24.08
N GLN A 329 25.03 -6.41 24.01
CA GLN A 329 24.17 -5.95 25.10
C GLN A 329 22.87 -6.75 25.24
N ALA A 330 22.40 -7.38 24.18
CA ALA A 330 21.18 -8.17 24.19
C ALA A 330 21.39 -9.61 24.67
N GLY A 331 22.62 -10.13 24.57
CA GLY A 331 23.04 -11.48 25.06
C GLY A 331 23.34 -11.43 26.49
#